data_e11ff5defe26e6b26894cb2ffad573bf
#
_entry.id   e11ff5defe26e6b26894cb2ffad573bf
#
_cell.length_a   1.000
_cell.length_b   1.000
_cell.length_c   1.000
_cell.angle_alpha   90.00
_cell.angle_beta   90.00
_cell.angle_gamma   90.00
#
_symmetry.space_group_name_H-M   'P 1'
#
loop_
_entity.id
_entity.type
_entity.pdbx_description
1 polymer ?
#
loop_
_entity_poly.entity_id
_entity_poly.type
_entity_poly.pdbx_seq_one_letter_code
_entity_poly.pdbx_strand_id
1 'polypeptide(L)'
;YYNLGNSYYRLDNIPHAVLSYERAQRLAPSDEDIRFNLQLAQSKTIDNLTPEPEMFFITWYKALVNYLSVDMWAILSLVCLFISLLALVVYLFVDIEFLRKLSKVVLPVFFLLFLVNTFFAIQQVYLLDSESHGIIMTPSAVVRKTPDQKSAEAFILHEGSKVRITDNSMSQWTEIKLSDGRQGWIKAENVEAI
;
A
#
# COMPACT_ATOMS: atom_id res chain seq x y z
N TYR A 1 11.03 -9.85 -2.91
CA TYR A 1 10.87 -8.71 -3.84
C TYR A 1 11.99 -7.68 -3.70
N TYR A 2 12.41 -7.27 -2.49
CA TYR A 2 13.45 -6.27 -2.29
C TYR A 2 14.77 -6.64 -2.99
N ASN A 3 15.29 -7.85 -2.76
CA ASN A 3 16.51 -8.32 -3.41
C ASN A 3 16.38 -8.47 -4.93
N LEU A 4 15.17 -8.79 -5.41
CA LEU A 4 14.86 -8.84 -6.83
C LEU A 4 14.93 -7.43 -7.45
N GLY A 5 14.36 -6.45 -6.78
CA GLY A 5 14.46 -5.03 -7.15
C GLY A 5 15.92 -4.56 -7.23
N ASN A 6 16.74 -4.89 -6.21
CA ASN A 6 18.17 -4.58 -6.22
C ASN A 6 18.90 -5.20 -7.42
N SER A 7 18.53 -6.43 -7.79
CA SER A 7 19.14 -7.12 -8.95
C SER A 7 18.77 -6.45 -10.27
N TYR A 8 17.48 -6.13 -10.47
CA TYR A 8 17.04 -5.41 -11.66
C TYR A 8 17.62 -4.00 -11.75
N TYR A 9 17.71 -3.29 -10.63
CA TYR A 9 18.31 -1.96 -10.59
C TYR A 9 19.78 -1.97 -11.03
N ARG A 10 20.57 -2.97 -10.59
CA ARG A 10 21.95 -3.16 -10.99
C ARG A 10 22.12 -3.52 -12.47
N LEU A 11 21.12 -4.18 -13.06
CA LEU A 11 21.05 -4.51 -14.48
C LEU A 11 20.50 -3.35 -15.33
N ASP A 12 20.23 -2.18 -14.71
CA ASP A 12 19.61 -1.00 -15.32
C ASP A 12 18.21 -1.28 -15.91
N ASN A 13 17.54 -2.33 -15.44
CA ASN A 13 16.17 -2.66 -15.79
C ASN A 13 15.22 -1.95 -14.81
N ILE A 14 14.99 -0.68 -15.08
CA ILE A 14 14.28 0.22 -14.18
C ILE A 14 12.80 -0.17 -13.97
N PRO A 15 12.01 -0.53 -15.02
CA PRO A 15 10.60 -0.88 -14.80
C PRO A 15 10.42 -2.10 -13.89
N HIS A 16 11.22 -3.15 -14.08
CA HIS A 16 11.15 -4.32 -13.19
C HIS A 16 11.71 -4.04 -11.78
N ALA A 17 12.68 -3.13 -11.65
CA ALA A 17 13.17 -2.69 -10.34
C ALA A 17 12.07 -1.96 -9.56
N VAL A 18 11.40 -0.97 -10.20
CA VAL A 18 10.28 -0.24 -9.60
C VAL A 18 9.16 -1.19 -9.21
N LEU A 19 8.73 -2.08 -10.12
CA LEU A 19 7.69 -3.08 -9.86
C LEU A 19 8.04 -3.96 -8.63
N SER A 20 9.27 -4.43 -8.56
CA SER A 20 9.72 -5.29 -7.46
C SER A 20 9.77 -4.54 -6.13
N TYR A 21 10.24 -3.29 -6.12
CA TYR A 21 10.25 -2.46 -4.92
C TYR A 21 8.84 -2.07 -4.47
N GLU A 22 7.93 -1.77 -5.38
CA GLU A 22 6.52 -1.51 -5.05
C GLU A 22 5.86 -2.74 -4.40
N ARG A 23 6.10 -3.94 -4.95
CA ARG A 23 5.65 -5.20 -4.33
C ARG A 23 6.28 -5.43 -2.95
N ALA A 24 7.56 -5.09 -2.78
CA ALA A 24 8.23 -5.15 -1.48
C ALA A 24 7.61 -4.16 -0.48
N GLN A 25 7.34 -2.93 -0.91
CA GLN A 25 6.74 -1.89 -0.08
C GLN A 25 5.33 -2.24 0.38
N ARG A 26 4.51 -2.92 -0.45
CA ARG A 26 3.19 -3.42 -0.02
C ARG A 26 3.28 -4.40 1.15
N LEU A 27 4.35 -5.22 1.19
CA LEU A 27 4.56 -6.20 2.26
C LEU A 27 5.20 -5.59 3.51
N ALA A 28 6.03 -4.57 3.35
CA ALA A 28 6.74 -3.89 4.44
C ALA A 28 6.72 -2.35 4.25
N PRO A 29 5.56 -1.70 4.48
CA PRO A 29 5.35 -0.28 4.16
C PRO A 29 6.20 0.68 5.02
N SER A 30 6.66 0.24 6.19
CA SER A 30 7.48 1.02 7.11
C SER A 30 9.00 0.84 6.90
N ASP A 31 9.42 -0.04 5.98
CA ASP A 31 10.83 -0.30 5.71
C ASP A 31 11.48 0.87 4.94
N GLU A 32 12.47 1.50 5.57
CA GLU A 32 13.14 2.68 5.02
C GLU A 32 14.06 2.36 3.85
N ASP A 33 14.69 1.20 3.85
CA ASP A 33 15.61 0.78 2.77
C ASP A 33 14.83 0.52 1.48
N ILE A 34 13.65 -0.13 1.58
CA ILE A 34 12.76 -0.34 0.44
C ILE A 34 12.31 1.00 -0.12
N ARG A 35 11.87 1.92 0.74
CA ARG A 35 11.39 3.24 0.35
C ARG A 35 12.47 4.07 -0.33
N PHE A 36 13.69 4.06 0.22
CA PHE A 36 14.84 4.75 -0.35
C PHE A 36 15.18 4.21 -1.75
N ASN A 37 15.30 2.88 -1.91
CA ASN A 37 15.65 2.26 -3.16
C ASN A 37 14.56 2.43 -4.23
N LEU A 38 13.28 2.42 -3.81
CA LEU A 38 12.16 2.74 -4.70
C LEU A 38 12.27 4.17 -5.23
N GLN A 39 12.48 5.15 -4.36
CA GLN A 39 12.67 6.55 -4.77
C GLN A 39 13.87 6.71 -5.71
N LEU A 40 14.97 6.02 -5.43
CA LEU A 40 16.15 6.02 -6.29
C LEU A 40 15.84 5.43 -7.68
N ALA A 41 15.08 4.33 -7.76
CA ALA A 41 14.65 3.75 -9.03
C ALA A 41 13.68 4.67 -9.78
N GLN A 42 12.71 5.26 -9.09
CA GLN A 42 11.76 6.22 -9.65
C GLN A 42 12.44 7.49 -10.16
N SER A 43 13.53 7.94 -9.54
CA SER A 43 14.29 9.11 -10.03
C SER A 43 14.95 8.91 -11.40
N LYS A 44 15.07 7.64 -11.84
CA LYS A 44 15.57 7.29 -13.18
C LYS A 44 14.47 7.19 -14.24
N THR A 45 13.20 7.23 -13.85
CA THR A 45 12.08 7.21 -14.80
C THR A 45 11.96 8.56 -15.53
N ILE A 46 11.52 8.51 -16.78
CA ILE A 46 11.38 9.71 -17.63
C ILE A 46 10.21 10.57 -17.18
N ASP A 47 9.09 9.91 -16.81
CA ASP A 47 7.85 10.61 -16.46
C ASP A 47 7.92 11.10 -15.00
N ASN A 48 8.08 12.40 -14.83
CA ASN A 48 8.06 13.02 -13.50
C ASN A 48 6.61 13.35 -13.11
N LEU A 49 5.89 12.36 -12.61
CA LEU A 49 4.49 12.49 -12.21
C LEU A 49 4.41 13.10 -10.81
N THR A 50 4.10 14.38 -10.71
CA THR A 50 3.84 15.04 -9.43
C THR A 50 2.45 14.66 -8.94
N PRO A 51 2.33 14.03 -7.74
CA PRO A 51 1.02 13.70 -7.17
C PRO A 51 0.17 14.95 -6.95
N GLU A 52 -1.15 14.82 -7.19
CA GLU A 52 -2.08 15.85 -6.73
C GLU A 52 -1.94 16.05 -5.21
N PRO A 53 -1.94 17.30 -4.73
CA PRO A 53 -1.81 17.56 -3.30
C PRO A 53 -3.01 16.97 -2.56
N GLU A 54 -2.76 15.96 -1.72
CA GLU A 54 -3.76 15.43 -0.80
C GLU A 54 -3.94 16.37 0.40
N MET A 55 -5.15 16.38 0.98
CA MET A 55 -5.39 17.12 2.22
C MET A 55 -4.49 16.56 3.33
N PHE A 56 -3.86 17.44 4.12
CA PHE A 56 -2.87 17.06 5.13
C PHE A 56 -3.34 15.97 6.11
N PHE A 57 -4.62 15.96 6.47
CA PHE A 57 -5.16 14.96 7.39
C PHE A 57 -5.26 13.56 6.75
N ILE A 58 -5.46 13.46 5.41
CA ILE A 58 -5.44 12.19 4.68
C ILE A 58 -4.02 11.62 4.67
N THR A 59 -3.03 12.46 4.37
CA THR A 59 -1.61 12.07 4.39
C THR A 59 -1.19 11.62 5.78
N TRP A 60 -1.58 12.37 6.81
CA TRP A 60 -1.29 12.01 8.21
C TRP A 60 -1.96 10.69 8.62
N TYR A 61 -3.23 10.49 8.22
CA TYR A 61 -3.96 9.24 8.48
C TYR A 61 -3.29 8.05 7.79
N LYS A 62 -2.95 8.18 6.49
CA LYS A 62 -2.21 7.14 5.75
C LYS A 62 -0.85 6.82 6.40
N ALA A 63 -0.13 7.84 6.86
CA ALA A 63 1.13 7.66 7.57
C ALA A 63 0.96 6.90 8.88
N LEU A 64 -0.11 7.18 9.64
CA LEU A 64 -0.41 6.48 10.89
C LEU A 64 -0.79 5.01 10.64
N VAL A 65 -1.64 4.74 9.66
CA VAL A 65 -2.03 3.36 9.28
C VAL A 65 -0.82 2.55 8.82
N ASN A 66 0.08 3.18 8.05
CA ASN A 66 1.29 2.53 7.50
C ASN A 66 2.51 2.60 8.44
N TYR A 67 2.33 3.06 9.69
CA TYR A 67 3.41 3.10 10.68
C TYR A 67 3.93 1.72 11.05
N LEU A 68 3.04 0.72 11.11
CA LEU A 68 3.37 -0.69 11.29
C LEU A 68 2.88 -1.50 10.07
N SER A 69 3.39 -2.70 9.90
CA SER A 69 2.85 -3.65 8.92
C SER A 69 1.51 -4.23 9.41
N VAL A 70 0.71 -4.79 8.47
CA VAL A 70 -0.56 -5.48 8.79
C VAL A 70 -0.34 -6.55 9.86
N ASP A 71 0.73 -7.35 9.71
CA ASP A 71 1.06 -8.42 10.64
C ASP A 71 1.36 -7.88 12.05
N MET A 72 2.09 -6.77 12.14
CA MET A 72 2.40 -6.14 13.44
C MET A 72 1.15 -5.61 14.12
N TRP A 73 0.24 -4.95 13.39
CA TRP A 73 -1.06 -4.52 13.93
C TRP A 73 -1.88 -5.72 14.42
N ALA A 74 -1.90 -6.83 13.64
CA ALA A 74 -2.61 -8.05 14.02
C ALA A 74 -2.01 -8.71 15.28
N ILE A 75 -0.69 -8.82 15.36
CA ILE A 75 0.01 -9.38 16.54
C ILE A 75 -0.29 -8.54 17.78
N LEU A 76 -0.16 -7.21 17.69
CA LEU A 76 -0.48 -6.31 18.81
C LEU A 76 -1.93 -6.42 19.24
N SER A 77 -2.85 -6.55 18.31
CA SER A 77 -4.26 -6.79 18.58
C SER A 77 -4.47 -8.07 19.40
N LEU A 78 -3.88 -9.20 18.98
CA LEU A 78 -3.98 -10.48 19.68
C LEU A 78 -3.36 -10.42 21.08
N VAL A 79 -2.21 -9.76 21.23
CA VAL A 79 -1.56 -9.57 22.54
C VAL A 79 -2.45 -8.74 23.47
N CYS A 80 -3.04 -7.66 22.99
CA CYS A 80 -3.96 -6.84 23.78
C CYS A 80 -5.22 -7.62 24.18
N LEU A 81 -5.78 -8.43 23.28
CA LEU A 81 -6.91 -9.31 23.59
C LEU A 81 -6.54 -10.31 24.67
N PHE A 82 -5.37 -10.96 24.55
CA PHE A 82 -4.91 -11.93 25.54
C PHE A 82 -4.74 -11.31 26.94
N ILE A 83 -4.13 -10.13 27.04
CA ILE A 83 -3.99 -9.38 28.29
C ILE A 83 -5.37 -9.01 28.86
N SER A 84 -6.30 -8.56 28.03
CA SER A 84 -7.66 -8.25 28.45
C SER A 84 -8.39 -9.46 29.02
N LEU A 85 -8.29 -10.63 28.35
CA LEU A 85 -8.88 -11.88 28.83
C LEU A 85 -8.23 -12.37 30.14
N LEU A 86 -6.91 -12.24 30.27
CA LEU A 86 -6.20 -12.55 31.51
C LEU A 86 -6.68 -11.66 32.66
N ALA A 87 -6.82 -10.35 32.39
CA ALA A 87 -7.37 -9.41 33.38
C ALA A 87 -8.80 -9.76 33.77
N LEU A 88 -9.63 -10.26 32.85
CA LEU A 88 -10.97 -10.74 33.13
C LEU A 88 -10.94 -11.96 34.08
N VAL A 89 -10.08 -12.92 33.80
CA VAL A 89 -9.90 -14.11 34.70
C VAL A 89 -9.45 -13.68 36.08
N VAL A 90 -8.47 -12.77 36.18
CA VAL A 90 -8.03 -12.24 37.49
C VAL A 90 -9.17 -11.52 38.20
N TYR A 91 -9.95 -10.72 37.50
CA TYR A 91 -11.09 -10.03 38.09
C TYR A 91 -12.16 -10.98 38.67
N LEU A 92 -12.43 -12.09 37.97
CA LEU A 92 -13.47 -13.05 38.35
C LEU A 92 -13.04 -14.03 39.44
N PHE A 93 -11.79 -14.51 39.43
CA PHE A 93 -11.34 -15.64 40.23
C PHE A 93 -10.32 -15.32 41.34
N VAL A 94 -9.72 -14.12 41.30
CA VAL A 94 -8.70 -13.75 42.29
C VAL A 94 -9.30 -12.86 43.38
N ASP A 95 -9.17 -13.26 44.64
CA ASP A 95 -9.72 -12.55 45.79
C ASP A 95 -8.81 -11.45 46.36
N ILE A 96 -7.61 -11.27 45.80
CA ILE A 96 -6.69 -10.22 46.21
C ILE A 96 -7.24 -8.86 45.72
N GLU A 97 -7.63 -8.01 46.68
CA GLU A 97 -8.30 -6.72 46.39
C GLU A 97 -7.49 -5.80 45.47
N PHE A 98 -6.16 -5.77 45.65
CA PHE A 98 -5.26 -4.99 44.77
C PHE A 98 -5.33 -5.44 43.30
N LEU A 99 -5.22 -6.76 43.07
CA LEU A 99 -5.27 -7.32 41.71
C LEU A 99 -6.64 -7.14 41.07
N ARG A 100 -7.72 -7.27 41.83
CA ARG A 100 -9.09 -7.02 41.36
C ARG A 100 -9.32 -5.55 40.99
N LYS A 101 -8.78 -4.59 41.75
CA LYS A 101 -8.84 -3.15 41.40
C LYS A 101 -8.03 -2.86 40.16
N LEU A 102 -6.83 -3.41 40.03
CA LEU A 102 -5.98 -3.26 38.84
C LEU A 102 -6.67 -3.81 37.59
N SER A 103 -7.26 -5.00 37.69
CA SER A 103 -7.95 -5.65 36.56
C SER A 103 -9.14 -4.84 36.04
N LYS A 104 -9.86 -4.10 36.89
CA LYS A 104 -10.96 -3.20 36.47
C LYS A 104 -10.48 -2.10 35.51
N VAL A 105 -9.22 -1.70 35.59
CA VAL A 105 -8.63 -0.69 34.69
C VAL A 105 -7.98 -1.35 33.48
N VAL A 106 -7.19 -2.41 33.71
CA VAL A 106 -6.44 -3.11 32.66
C VAL A 106 -7.38 -3.71 31.62
N LEU A 107 -8.46 -4.36 32.04
CA LEU A 107 -9.41 -5.02 31.15
C LEU A 107 -9.98 -4.05 30.07
N PRO A 108 -10.66 -2.94 30.42
CA PRO A 108 -11.25 -2.07 29.41
C PRO A 108 -10.19 -1.33 28.58
N VAL A 109 -9.02 -1.01 29.15
CA VAL A 109 -7.94 -0.34 28.43
C VAL A 109 -7.39 -1.26 27.34
N PHE A 110 -7.02 -2.49 27.67
CA PHE A 110 -6.48 -3.43 26.70
C PHE A 110 -7.52 -3.93 25.71
N PHE A 111 -8.79 -4.01 26.12
CA PHE A 111 -9.89 -4.30 25.19
C PHE A 111 -10.07 -3.17 24.15
N LEU A 112 -9.97 -1.92 24.59
CA LEU A 112 -10.03 -0.77 23.69
C LEU A 112 -8.82 -0.78 22.72
N LEU A 113 -7.61 -1.03 23.24
CA LEU A 113 -6.41 -1.15 22.41
C LEU A 113 -6.52 -2.30 21.41
N PHE A 114 -7.11 -3.44 21.78
CA PHE A 114 -7.43 -4.52 20.84
C PHE A 114 -8.30 -4.01 19.68
N LEU A 115 -9.39 -3.29 19.97
CA LEU A 115 -10.28 -2.76 18.94
C LEU A 115 -9.57 -1.76 18.01
N VAL A 116 -8.75 -0.87 18.59
CA VAL A 116 -7.98 0.12 17.83
C VAL A 116 -6.96 -0.55 16.90
N ASN A 117 -6.17 -1.49 17.41
CA ASN A 117 -5.19 -2.21 16.58
C ASN A 117 -5.87 -3.03 15.47
N THR A 118 -7.00 -3.69 15.78
CA THR A 118 -7.80 -4.41 14.78
C THR A 118 -8.32 -3.48 13.71
N PHE A 119 -8.81 -2.30 14.09
CA PHE A 119 -9.26 -1.28 13.14
C PHE A 119 -8.14 -0.85 12.20
N PHE A 120 -6.92 -0.57 12.71
CA PHE A 120 -5.78 -0.19 11.87
C PHE A 120 -5.34 -1.33 10.94
N ALA A 121 -5.34 -2.58 11.41
CA ALA A 121 -5.05 -3.73 10.56
C ALA A 121 -6.04 -3.84 9.38
N ILE A 122 -7.35 -3.72 9.65
CA ILE A 122 -8.38 -3.78 8.62
C ILE A 122 -8.25 -2.59 7.64
N GLN A 123 -8.02 -1.38 8.15
CA GLN A 123 -7.87 -0.20 7.31
C GLN A 123 -6.65 -0.30 6.39
N GLN A 124 -5.54 -0.85 6.88
CA GLN A 124 -4.35 -1.04 6.06
C GLN A 124 -4.59 -2.04 4.93
N VAL A 125 -5.23 -3.18 5.22
CA VAL A 125 -5.64 -4.15 4.19
C VAL A 125 -6.54 -3.48 3.15
N TYR A 126 -7.55 -2.74 3.61
CA TYR A 126 -8.46 -2.02 2.71
C TYR A 126 -7.74 -1.01 1.81
N LEU A 127 -6.80 -0.22 2.36
CA LEU A 127 -6.01 0.74 1.58
C LEU A 127 -5.11 0.04 0.56
N LEU A 128 -4.54 -1.12 0.90
CA LEU A 128 -3.70 -1.91 0.00
C LEU A 128 -4.50 -2.58 -1.13
N ASP A 129 -5.72 -3.00 -0.85
CA ASP A 129 -6.58 -3.75 -1.79
C ASP A 129 -7.45 -2.83 -2.67
N SER A 130 -7.85 -1.67 -2.14
CA SER A 130 -8.74 -0.74 -2.83
C SER A 130 -8.12 -0.01 -4.01
N GLU A 131 -6.79 0.02 -4.12
CA GLU A 131 -6.07 0.71 -5.17
C GLU A 131 -5.23 -0.27 -5.99
N SER A 132 -5.81 -0.79 -7.07
CA SER A 132 -5.03 -1.53 -8.06
C SER A 132 -4.09 -0.58 -8.79
N HIS A 133 -2.80 -0.82 -8.65
CA HIS A 133 -1.77 -0.08 -9.36
C HIS A 133 -1.01 -0.98 -10.33
N GLY A 134 -0.41 -0.38 -11.33
CA GLY A 134 0.49 -1.08 -12.27
C GLY A 134 1.69 -0.21 -12.64
N ILE A 135 2.69 -0.88 -13.19
CA ILE A 135 3.89 -0.24 -13.73
C ILE A 135 3.90 -0.41 -15.25
N ILE A 136 4.23 0.67 -15.96
CA ILE A 136 4.45 0.62 -17.40
C ILE A 136 5.75 -0.13 -17.70
N MET A 137 5.65 -1.20 -18.50
CA MET A 137 6.77 -2.11 -18.77
C MET A 137 7.44 -1.85 -20.11
N THR A 138 6.79 -1.10 -21.01
CA THR A 138 7.29 -0.81 -22.36
C THR A 138 8.00 0.54 -22.41
N PRO A 139 9.07 0.69 -23.21
CA PRO A 139 9.82 1.96 -23.32
C PRO A 139 8.95 3.17 -23.62
N SER A 140 7.87 2.98 -24.39
CA SER A 140 6.90 4.03 -24.72
C SER A 140 5.53 3.39 -24.96
N ALA A 141 4.53 3.87 -24.26
CA ALA A 141 3.15 3.39 -24.34
C ALA A 141 2.19 4.56 -24.63
N VAL A 142 1.44 4.46 -25.71
CA VAL A 142 0.45 5.46 -26.10
C VAL A 142 -0.82 5.23 -25.30
N VAL A 143 -1.25 6.25 -24.57
CA VAL A 143 -2.55 6.29 -23.87
C VAL A 143 -3.58 6.98 -24.77
N ARG A 144 -4.75 6.38 -24.89
CA ARG A 144 -5.83 6.83 -25.79
C ARG A 144 -7.05 7.27 -24.99
N LYS A 145 -7.92 8.08 -25.64
CA LYS A 145 -9.15 8.57 -25.00
C LYS A 145 -10.23 7.48 -24.86
N THR A 146 -10.24 6.48 -25.74
CA THR A 146 -11.18 5.35 -25.71
C THR A 146 -10.43 4.06 -26.05
N PRO A 147 -10.96 2.87 -25.66
CA PRO A 147 -10.31 1.58 -25.87
C PRO A 147 -10.42 1.12 -27.35
N ASP A 148 -9.88 1.92 -28.25
CA ASP A 148 -9.83 1.65 -29.69
C ASP A 148 -8.49 2.13 -30.27
N GLN A 149 -7.89 1.32 -31.15
CA GLN A 149 -6.65 1.67 -31.85
C GLN A 149 -6.75 2.93 -32.74
N LYS A 150 -7.94 3.25 -33.21
CA LYS A 150 -8.21 4.44 -34.03
C LYS A 150 -8.54 5.69 -33.20
N SER A 151 -8.68 5.53 -31.88
CA SER A 151 -8.95 6.65 -30.98
C SER A 151 -7.82 7.66 -30.96
N ALA A 152 -8.16 8.91 -30.70
CA ALA A 152 -7.17 9.97 -30.55
C ALA A 152 -6.23 9.68 -29.37
N GLU A 153 -4.96 9.97 -29.56
CA GLU A 153 -3.94 9.90 -28.53
C GLU A 153 -4.21 10.97 -27.47
N ALA A 154 -4.14 10.57 -26.20
CA ALA A 154 -4.28 11.48 -25.07
C ALA A 154 -2.91 11.97 -24.59
N PHE A 155 -2.00 11.05 -24.34
CA PHE A 155 -0.60 11.29 -23.95
C PHE A 155 0.23 10.01 -24.12
N ILE A 156 1.54 10.12 -23.91
CA ILE A 156 2.49 9.01 -23.96
C ILE A 156 3.03 8.83 -22.54
N LEU A 157 3.24 7.56 -22.14
CA LEU A 157 3.93 7.17 -20.91
C LEU A 157 5.15 6.35 -21.24
N HIS A 158 6.14 6.44 -20.36
CA HIS A 158 7.38 5.69 -20.47
C HIS A 158 7.49 4.61 -19.38
N GLU A 159 8.39 3.68 -19.60
CA GLU A 159 8.64 2.57 -18.68
C GLU A 159 8.98 3.03 -17.26
N GLY A 160 8.54 2.24 -16.28
CA GLY A 160 8.73 2.55 -14.86
C GLY A 160 7.68 3.50 -14.27
N SER A 161 6.81 4.11 -15.09
CA SER A 161 5.74 4.99 -14.60
C SER A 161 4.68 4.19 -13.85
N LYS A 162 4.34 4.63 -12.63
CA LYS A 162 3.28 4.06 -11.80
C LYS A 162 1.93 4.66 -12.17
N VAL A 163 0.96 3.79 -12.43
CA VAL A 163 -0.40 4.17 -12.79
C VAL A 163 -1.42 3.48 -11.88
N ARG A 164 -2.57 4.11 -11.64
CA ARG A 164 -3.72 3.46 -11.01
C ARG A 164 -4.56 2.79 -12.09
N ILE A 165 -4.90 1.54 -11.91
CA ILE A 165 -5.81 0.80 -12.78
C ILE A 165 -7.23 1.07 -12.30
N THR A 166 -8.07 1.68 -13.14
CA THR A 166 -9.47 2.00 -12.83
C THR A 166 -10.44 1.00 -13.44
N ASP A 167 -10.12 0.44 -14.60
CA ASP A 167 -10.88 -0.63 -15.23
C ASP A 167 -9.95 -1.59 -16.00
N ASN A 168 -10.07 -2.88 -15.72
CA ASN A 168 -9.37 -3.97 -16.42
C ASN A 168 -10.33 -5.05 -16.92
N SER A 169 -11.61 -4.72 -17.07
CA SER A 169 -12.65 -5.67 -17.54
C SER A 169 -12.43 -6.12 -18.99
N MET A 170 -11.68 -5.35 -19.78
CA MET A 170 -11.36 -5.66 -21.16
C MET A 170 -10.01 -6.38 -21.27
N SER A 171 -9.97 -7.49 -21.99
CA SER A 171 -8.76 -8.31 -22.14
C SER A 171 -7.59 -7.59 -22.87
N GLN A 172 -7.88 -6.62 -23.73
CA GLN A 172 -6.88 -5.94 -24.55
C GLN A 172 -6.57 -4.50 -24.06
N TRP A 173 -7.45 -3.91 -23.29
CA TRP A 173 -7.36 -2.50 -22.87
C TRP A 173 -7.56 -2.38 -21.36
N THR A 174 -6.78 -1.53 -20.74
CA THR A 174 -6.86 -1.19 -19.33
C THR A 174 -7.05 0.31 -19.20
N GLU A 175 -8.05 0.74 -18.43
CA GLU A 175 -8.18 2.15 -18.09
C GLU A 175 -7.25 2.49 -16.95
N ILE A 176 -6.51 3.57 -17.13
CA ILE A 176 -5.54 4.04 -16.14
C ILE A 176 -5.81 5.49 -15.76
N LYS A 177 -5.46 5.80 -14.52
CA LYS A 177 -5.41 7.16 -13.98
C LYS A 177 -4.02 7.44 -13.43
N LEU A 178 -3.46 8.58 -13.78
CA LEU A 178 -2.18 9.06 -13.26
C LEU A 178 -2.35 9.80 -11.93
N SER A 179 -1.25 9.97 -11.22
CA SER A 179 -1.20 10.75 -9.97
C SER A 179 -1.49 12.25 -10.16
N ASP A 180 -1.35 12.77 -11.38
CA ASP A 180 -1.66 14.16 -11.77
C ASP A 180 -3.12 14.35 -12.27
N GLY A 181 -3.96 13.30 -12.15
CA GLY A 181 -5.38 13.33 -12.50
C GLY A 181 -5.71 13.00 -13.95
N ARG A 182 -4.73 12.93 -14.87
CA ARG A 182 -4.95 12.48 -16.25
C ARG A 182 -5.41 11.03 -16.28
N GLN A 183 -6.32 10.70 -17.20
CA GLN A 183 -6.85 9.35 -17.38
C GLN A 183 -6.95 8.98 -18.87
N GLY A 184 -6.98 7.68 -19.13
CA GLY A 184 -7.14 7.16 -20.49
C GLY A 184 -6.94 5.66 -20.56
N TRP A 185 -6.97 5.13 -21.78
CA TRP A 185 -6.90 3.71 -22.07
C TRP A 185 -5.55 3.34 -22.66
N ILE A 186 -4.95 2.30 -22.12
CA ILE A 186 -3.67 1.75 -22.57
C ILE A 186 -3.85 0.27 -22.92
N LYS A 187 -3.02 -0.29 -23.77
CA LYS A 187 -3.04 -1.72 -24.03
C LYS A 187 -2.62 -2.49 -22.75
N ALA A 188 -3.38 -3.53 -22.42
CA ALA A 188 -3.15 -4.33 -21.21
C ALA A 188 -1.74 -4.94 -21.16
N GLU A 189 -1.16 -5.29 -22.33
CA GLU A 189 0.21 -5.84 -22.44
C GLU A 189 1.32 -4.87 -21.98
N ASN A 190 1.04 -3.56 -21.92
CA ASN A 190 2.02 -2.54 -21.55
C ASN A 190 2.08 -2.27 -20.04
N VAL A 191 1.17 -2.83 -19.26
CA VAL A 191 1.04 -2.58 -17.81
C VAL A 191 1.12 -3.89 -17.06
N GLU A 192 1.98 -3.96 -16.05
CA GLU A 192 2.03 -5.08 -15.13
C GLU A 192 1.53 -4.65 -13.74
N ALA A 193 0.55 -5.39 -13.19
CA ALA A 193 -0.03 -5.11 -11.88
C ALA A 193 0.96 -5.37 -10.73
N ILE A 194 0.87 -4.51 -9.70
CA ILE A 194 1.71 -4.56 -8.49
C ILE A 194 1.17 -5.64 -7.54
#